data_d5243bccd9213d790c81aa03548d8ac9
#
_entry.id   d5243bccd9213d790c81aa03548d8ac9
#
_cell.length_a   1.000
_cell.length_b   1.000
_cell.length_c   1.000
_cell.angle_alpha   90.00
_cell.angle_beta   90.00
_cell.angle_gamma   90.00
#
_symmetry.space_group_name_H-M   'P 1'
#
loop_
_entity.id
_entity.type
_entity.pdbx_description
1 polymer ?
#
loop_
_entity_poly.entity_id
_entity_poly.type
_entity_poly.pdbx_seq_one_letter_code
_entity_poly.pdbx_strand_id
1 'polypeptide(L)'
;MELHRPGRAIWQWLPANGPVYSEQKDWYDRTKALGYEYYLIDAGWRDWREDGKDQWACLKSAIDYGRSLGVQSVIWVDSKEIPTAEKRREYLDKVAATGAVGIKIDFVPACSSYWCKWYEETLADTAAHGLFVDFHGCVKPTGREKTWPHELAREAIRGHEWHITRYNRVLPPEHDCILPFCRLVQGHGDYTPMVFEKSQLIHFTWARQLAQGIVFAAPFLCFGDFPRNYEESPARELIEALPSVYDETRVLSGSEIGVCVALARRKGNTWFLAVENGAEARMLTIDLGFLAGKTRMLAFGDSPDRLDAFVKTEREVSSGERLTLEIRPCGGFVAILTDLAKMVQ
;
A
#
# COMPACT_ATOMS: atom_id res chain seq x y z
N MET A 1 -17.05 -18.22 -6.83
CA MET A 1 -16.22 -17.46 -5.90
C MET A 1 -16.25 -16.01 -6.36
N GLU A 2 -16.82 -15.12 -5.58
CA GLU A 2 -16.76 -13.70 -5.87
C GLU A 2 -15.30 -13.27 -5.68
N LEU A 3 -14.66 -12.75 -6.73
CA LEU A 3 -13.28 -12.29 -6.64
C LEU A 3 -13.24 -11.05 -5.75
N HIS A 4 -12.40 -11.07 -4.73
CA HIS A 4 -12.15 -9.89 -3.91
C HIS A 4 -11.66 -8.74 -4.77
N ARG A 5 -12.15 -7.54 -4.50
CA ARG A 5 -11.80 -6.37 -5.28
C ARG A 5 -10.45 -5.81 -4.80
N PRO A 6 -9.58 -5.37 -5.72
CA PRO A 6 -8.44 -4.56 -5.34
C PRO A 6 -8.88 -3.32 -4.57
N GLY A 7 -8.10 -2.93 -3.56
CA GLY A 7 -8.44 -1.77 -2.74
C GLY A 7 -7.30 -1.31 -1.85
N ARG A 8 -7.55 -0.19 -1.17
CA ARG A 8 -6.62 0.50 -0.29
C ARG A 8 -6.97 0.18 1.16
N ALA A 9 -5.95 0.03 1.98
CA ALA A 9 -6.08 -0.28 3.39
C ALA A 9 -5.34 0.72 4.27
N ILE A 10 -5.87 0.94 5.47
CA ILE A 10 -5.16 1.55 6.60
C ILE A 10 -4.91 0.47 7.63
N TRP A 11 -3.82 0.59 8.38
CA TRP A 11 -3.50 -0.31 9.49
C TRP A 11 -2.86 0.44 10.66
N GLN A 12 -2.96 -0.14 11.86
CA GLN A 12 -2.55 0.55 13.08
C GLN A 12 -1.15 0.16 13.57
N TRP A 13 -0.56 -0.93 13.03
CA TRP A 13 0.69 -1.46 13.59
C TRP A 13 1.89 -0.53 13.38
N LEU A 14 2.13 -0.06 12.15
CA LEU A 14 3.30 0.77 11.87
C LEU A 14 3.26 2.12 12.61
N PRO A 15 2.17 2.92 12.53
CA PRO A 15 2.13 4.21 13.18
C PRO A 15 1.97 4.13 14.70
N ALA A 16 1.17 3.20 15.23
CA ALA A 16 0.76 3.15 16.64
C ALA A 16 1.27 1.93 17.42
N ASN A 17 2.13 1.09 16.81
CA ASN A 17 2.66 -0.13 17.42
C ASN A 17 1.60 -1.19 17.77
N GLY A 18 0.56 -1.29 16.97
CA GLY A 18 -0.49 -2.29 17.10
C GLY A 18 -1.88 -1.73 17.41
N PRO A 19 -2.92 -2.54 17.20
CA PRO A 19 -4.28 -2.12 17.36
C PRO A 19 -4.74 -2.10 18.83
N VAL A 20 -5.32 -0.98 19.27
CA VAL A 20 -5.96 -0.82 20.57
C VAL A 20 -7.48 -0.90 20.39
N TYR A 21 -8.19 -1.75 21.16
CA TYR A 21 -9.61 -2.02 20.95
C TYR A 21 -10.50 -0.77 21.03
N SER A 22 -10.28 0.07 22.04
CA SER A 22 -11.06 1.31 22.25
C SER A 22 -10.92 2.33 21.11
N GLU A 23 -9.88 2.25 20.30
CA GLU A 23 -9.61 3.15 19.17
C GLU A 23 -10.21 2.67 17.86
N GLN A 24 -10.69 1.42 17.78
CA GLN A 24 -11.06 0.81 16.51
C GLN A 24 -12.13 1.58 15.74
N LYS A 25 -13.11 2.18 16.45
CA LYS A 25 -14.15 2.98 15.79
C LYS A 25 -13.57 4.20 15.10
N ASP A 26 -12.66 4.94 15.74
CA ASP A 26 -11.99 6.11 15.14
C ASP A 26 -11.19 5.73 13.89
N TRP A 27 -10.46 4.60 13.93
CA TRP A 27 -9.72 4.12 12.76
C TRP A 27 -10.63 3.73 11.60
N TYR A 28 -11.78 3.10 11.83
CA TYR A 28 -12.76 2.81 10.80
C TYR A 28 -13.41 4.07 10.24
N ASP A 29 -13.79 5.02 11.09
CA ASP A 29 -14.38 6.30 10.67
C ASP A 29 -13.44 7.07 9.74
N ARG A 30 -12.14 7.13 10.09
CA ARG A 30 -11.11 7.77 9.26
C ARG A 30 -10.84 7.02 7.97
N THR A 31 -10.80 5.69 8.01
CA THR A 31 -10.68 4.86 6.81
C THR A 31 -11.82 5.17 5.84
N LYS A 32 -13.06 5.27 6.35
CA LYS A 32 -14.24 5.67 5.58
C LYS A 32 -14.14 7.09 5.05
N ALA A 33 -13.67 8.04 5.85
CA ALA A 33 -13.51 9.45 5.45
C ALA A 33 -12.50 9.63 4.30
N LEU A 34 -11.47 8.78 4.23
CA LEU A 34 -10.50 8.72 3.12
C LEU A 34 -11.05 7.99 1.88
N GLY A 35 -12.24 7.38 1.97
CA GLY A 35 -12.82 6.58 0.89
C GLY A 35 -12.09 5.28 0.62
N TYR A 36 -11.40 4.72 1.63
CA TYR A 36 -10.66 3.48 1.48
C TYR A 36 -11.52 2.26 1.77
N GLU A 37 -11.17 1.16 1.12
CA GLU A 37 -11.99 -0.04 1.05
C GLU A 37 -11.77 -0.97 2.24
N TYR A 38 -10.56 -0.97 2.81
CA TYR A 38 -10.13 -1.95 3.81
C TYR A 38 -9.52 -1.30 5.04
N TYR A 39 -9.66 -1.98 6.18
CA TYR A 39 -8.91 -1.74 7.39
C TYR A 39 -8.25 -3.05 7.85
N LEU A 40 -6.94 -3.03 8.09
CA LEU A 40 -6.18 -4.18 8.56
C LEU A 40 -6.01 -4.11 10.09
N ILE A 41 -6.60 -5.07 10.78
CA ILE A 41 -6.41 -5.32 12.21
C ILE A 41 -5.20 -6.23 12.37
N ASP A 42 -4.04 -5.63 12.68
CA ASP A 42 -2.76 -6.33 12.77
C ASP A 42 -2.49 -6.97 14.14
N ALA A 43 -1.28 -7.46 14.40
CA ALA A 43 -0.83 -8.06 15.65
C ALA A 43 -1.20 -7.22 16.88
N GLY A 44 -1.66 -7.86 17.95
CA GLY A 44 -2.11 -7.23 19.19
C GLY A 44 -3.60 -7.42 19.51
N TRP A 45 -4.45 -7.69 18.50
CA TRP A 45 -5.87 -7.92 18.76
C TRP A 45 -6.17 -9.16 19.61
N ARG A 46 -5.24 -10.07 19.75
CA ARG A 46 -5.34 -11.27 20.61
C ARG A 46 -5.53 -10.91 22.09
N ASP A 47 -5.06 -9.75 22.49
CA ASP A 47 -5.11 -9.30 23.88
C ASP A 47 -6.41 -8.53 24.20
N TRP A 48 -7.25 -8.30 23.21
CA TRP A 48 -8.50 -7.56 23.39
C TRP A 48 -9.46 -8.26 24.33
N ARG A 49 -9.90 -7.53 25.36
CA ARG A 49 -10.92 -7.92 26.32
C ARG A 49 -11.69 -6.68 26.74
N GLU A 50 -12.99 -6.71 26.70
CA GLU A 50 -13.84 -5.60 27.13
C GLU A 50 -15.24 -6.13 27.53
N ASP A 51 -15.77 -5.65 28.64
CA ASP A 51 -17.13 -5.94 29.08
C ASP A 51 -17.51 -7.43 29.09
N GLY A 52 -16.58 -8.29 29.52
CA GLY A 52 -16.78 -9.75 29.55
C GLY A 52 -16.65 -10.44 28.17
N LYS A 53 -16.35 -9.71 27.11
CA LYS A 53 -16.07 -10.25 25.78
C LYS A 53 -14.64 -10.78 25.72
N ASP A 54 -14.47 -11.92 25.08
CA ASP A 54 -13.16 -12.41 24.66
C ASP A 54 -12.66 -11.68 23.40
N GLN A 55 -11.45 -11.99 22.98
CA GLN A 55 -10.83 -11.39 21.80
C GLN A 55 -11.63 -11.58 20.50
N TRP A 56 -12.29 -12.72 20.31
CA TRP A 56 -13.07 -12.98 19.12
C TRP A 56 -14.38 -12.18 19.09
N ALA A 57 -15.03 -12.02 20.25
CA ALA A 57 -16.21 -11.18 20.39
C ALA A 57 -15.89 -9.69 20.22
N CYS A 58 -14.74 -9.23 20.76
CA CYS A 58 -14.23 -7.88 20.53
C CYS A 58 -13.94 -7.65 19.05
N LEU A 59 -13.21 -8.57 18.43
CA LEU A 59 -12.88 -8.53 17.00
C LEU A 59 -14.14 -8.44 16.14
N LYS A 60 -15.09 -9.34 16.39
CA LYS A 60 -16.37 -9.31 15.67
C LYS A 60 -17.11 -7.99 15.84
N SER A 61 -17.14 -7.44 17.04
CA SER A 61 -17.79 -6.15 17.30
C SER A 61 -17.13 -5.00 16.51
N ALA A 62 -15.79 -4.97 16.40
CA ALA A 62 -15.07 -3.99 15.60
C ALA A 62 -15.35 -4.17 14.10
N ILE A 63 -15.34 -5.40 13.59
CA ILE A 63 -15.62 -5.72 12.19
C ILE A 63 -17.07 -5.38 11.81
N ASP A 64 -18.04 -5.69 12.67
CA ASP A 64 -19.45 -5.33 12.44
C ASP A 64 -19.64 -3.82 12.34
N TYR A 65 -18.91 -3.06 13.17
CA TYR A 65 -18.90 -1.59 13.06
C TYR A 65 -18.31 -1.13 11.71
N GLY A 66 -17.14 -1.62 11.32
CA GLY A 66 -16.52 -1.28 10.03
C GLY A 66 -17.43 -1.60 8.85
N ARG A 67 -18.06 -2.77 8.88
CA ARG A 67 -19.02 -3.21 7.85
C ARG A 67 -20.25 -2.28 7.77
N SER A 68 -20.74 -1.74 8.88
CA SER A 68 -21.84 -0.78 8.90
C SER A 68 -21.49 0.51 8.18
N LEU A 69 -20.19 0.88 8.09
CA LEU A 69 -19.66 2.01 7.35
C LEU A 69 -19.33 1.68 5.89
N GLY A 70 -19.38 0.40 5.51
CA GLY A 70 -18.96 -0.10 4.20
C GLY A 70 -17.44 -0.32 4.08
N VAL A 71 -16.70 -0.33 5.21
CA VAL A 71 -15.26 -0.67 5.28
C VAL A 71 -15.11 -2.16 5.60
N GLN A 72 -14.33 -2.87 4.78
CA GLN A 72 -14.08 -4.30 4.96
C GLN A 72 -12.83 -4.52 5.83
N SER A 73 -12.78 -5.66 6.53
CA SER A 73 -11.73 -5.94 7.50
C SER A 73 -10.85 -7.10 7.09
N VAL A 74 -9.54 -6.93 7.30
CA VAL A 74 -8.51 -7.95 7.16
C VAL A 74 -7.91 -8.22 8.54
N ILE A 75 -7.59 -9.47 8.85
CA ILE A 75 -7.10 -9.88 10.18
C ILE A 75 -5.72 -10.49 10.07
N TRP A 76 -4.82 -10.11 10.96
CA TRP A 76 -3.49 -10.69 11.10
C TRP A 76 -3.49 -12.00 11.87
N VAL A 77 -2.62 -12.95 11.47
CA VAL A 77 -2.31 -14.20 12.16
C VAL A 77 -0.82 -14.56 12.03
N ASP A 78 -0.22 -15.11 13.09
CA ASP A 78 1.08 -15.78 13.02
C ASP A 78 0.91 -17.17 12.39
N SER A 79 1.73 -17.54 11.41
CA SER A 79 1.71 -18.85 10.75
C SER A 79 1.84 -20.04 11.72
N LYS A 80 2.46 -19.81 12.89
CA LYS A 80 2.57 -20.83 13.97
C LYS A 80 1.23 -21.21 14.59
N GLU A 81 0.21 -20.39 14.46
CA GLU A 81 -1.14 -20.70 14.95
C GLU A 81 -1.91 -21.64 14.01
N ILE A 82 -1.48 -21.71 12.74
CA ILE A 82 -2.13 -22.46 11.66
C ILE A 82 -1.18 -23.45 10.95
N PRO A 83 -0.35 -24.24 11.69
CA PRO A 83 0.72 -25.05 11.10
C PRO A 83 0.20 -26.29 10.39
N THR A 84 -0.95 -26.84 10.80
CA THR A 84 -1.56 -28.05 10.20
C THR A 84 -2.88 -27.72 9.52
N ALA A 85 -3.31 -28.54 8.59
CA ALA A 85 -4.59 -28.37 7.88
C ALA A 85 -5.78 -28.27 8.86
N GLU A 86 -5.80 -29.11 9.90
CA GLU A 86 -6.85 -29.11 10.92
C GLU A 86 -6.91 -27.79 11.68
N LYS A 87 -5.79 -27.35 12.30
CA LYS A 87 -5.70 -26.09 13.02
C LYS A 87 -6.01 -24.88 12.13
N ARG A 88 -5.53 -24.93 10.89
CA ARG A 88 -5.78 -23.88 9.91
C ARG A 88 -7.25 -23.71 9.60
N ARG A 89 -7.95 -24.80 9.32
CA ARG A 89 -9.39 -24.77 9.02
C ARG A 89 -10.21 -24.32 10.22
N GLU A 90 -9.93 -24.86 11.41
CA GLU A 90 -10.59 -24.40 12.65
C GLU A 90 -10.41 -22.89 12.87
N TYR A 91 -9.20 -22.39 12.58
CA TYR A 91 -8.91 -20.97 12.68
C TYR A 91 -9.67 -20.14 11.63
N LEU A 92 -9.66 -20.58 10.38
CA LEU A 92 -10.36 -19.90 9.28
C LEU A 92 -11.88 -19.90 9.46
N ASP A 93 -12.46 -20.95 10.06
CA ASP A 93 -13.87 -20.96 10.46
C ASP A 93 -14.19 -19.81 11.44
N LYS A 94 -13.33 -19.59 12.44
CA LYS A 94 -13.48 -18.49 13.40
C LYS A 94 -13.32 -17.13 12.72
N VAL A 95 -12.33 -16.98 11.82
CA VAL A 95 -12.11 -15.75 11.04
C VAL A 95 -13.34 -15.43 10.18
N ALA A 96 -13.84 -16.40 9.42
CA ALA A 96 -15.01 -16.23 8.57
C ALA A 96 -16.27 -15.85 9.40
N ALA A 97 -16.44 -16.43 10.59
CA ALA A 97 -17.54 -16.13 11.50
C ALA A 97 -17.50 -14.68 12.03
N THR A 98 -16.36 -14.00 12.02
CA THR A 98 -16.27 -12.57 12.36
C THR A 98 -16.82 -11.67 11.26
N GLY A 99 -16.86 -12.14 10.01
CA GLY A 99 -17.20 -11.36 8.82
C GLY A 99 -16.02 -10.63 8.19
N ALA A 100 -14.78 -10.98 8.58
CA ALA A 100 -13.57 -10.54 7.86
C ALA A 100 -13.57 -11.09 6.43
N VAL A 101 -12.96 -10.37 5.50
CA VAL A 101 -12.88 -10.72 4.08
C VAL A 101 -11.48 -11.13 3.63
N GLY A 102 -10.48 -10.96 4.49
CA GLY A 102 -9.10 -11.31 4.20
C GLY A 102 -8.29 -11.61 5.45
N ILE A 103 -7.13 -12.20 5.24
CA ILE A 103 -6.20 -12.59 6.29
C ILE A 103 -4.76 -12.23 5.88
N LYS A 104 -4.05 -11.50 6.77
CA LYS A 104 -2.61 -11.29 6.68
C LYS A 104 -1.93 -12.41 7.48
N ILE A 105 -1.17 -13.26 6.80
CA ILE A 105 -0.49 -14.40 7.41
C ILE A 105 1.01 -14.09 7.48
N ASP A 106 1.52 -13.97 8.69
CA ASP A 106 2.88 -13.50 8.94
C ASP A 106 3.81 -14.63 9.42
N PHE A 107 5.12 -14.34 9.34
CA PHE A 107 6.20 -15.22 9.81
C PHE A 107 6.23 -16.60 9.15
N VAL A 108 6.10 -16.65 7.82
CA VAL A 108 6.23 -17.89 7.03
C VAL A 108 7.70 -18.08 6.62
N PRO A 109 8.53 -18.80 7.42
CA PRO A 109 9.96 -18.57 7.49
C PRO A 109 10.80 -19.19 6.38
N ALA A 110 10.24 -20.06 5.53
CA ALA A 110 11.07 -20.87 4.66
C ALA A 110 10.39 -21.27 3.33
N CYS A 111 11.21 -21.81 2.41
CA CYS A 111 10.80 -22.39 1.14
C CYS A 111 11.14 -23.88 1.01
N SER A 112 11.15 -24.63 2.13
CA SER A 112 11.29 -26.09 2.09
C SER A 112 10.06 -26.74 1.43
N SER A 113 10.17 -28.03 1.07
CA SER A 113 9.05 -28.78 0.50
C SER A 113 7.81 -28.75 1.40
N TYR A 114 8.00 -28.78 2.73
CA TYR A 114 6.93 -28.63 3.70
C TYR A 114 6.21 -27.28 3.55
N TRP A 115 6.96 -26.16 3.55
CA TRP A 115 6.40 -24.83 3.44
C TRP A 115 5.79 -24.56 2.06
N CYS A 116 6.37 -25.09 0.98
CA CYS A 116 5.76 -24.99 -0.35
C CYS A 116 4.38 -25.66 -0.40
N LYS A 117 4.26 -26.83 0.22
CA LYS A 117 2.98 -27.54 0.36
C LYS A 117 2.02 -26.77 1.26
N TRP A 118 2.50 -26.25 2.38
CA TRP A 118 1.72 -25.45 3.32
C TRP A 118 1.11 -24.19 2.66
N TYR A 119 1.89 -23.46 1.84
CA TYR A 119 1.38 -22.32 1.06
C TYR A 119 0.22 -22.73 0.15
N GLU A 120 0.39 -23.82 -0.58
CA GLU A 120 -0.61 -24.32 -1.53
C GLU A 120 -1.90 -24.72 -0.81
N GLU A 121 -1.78 -25.49 0.27
CA GLU A 121 -2.92 -25.91 1.09
C GLU A 121 -3.58 -24.71 1.78
N THR A 122 -2.81 -23.72 2.22
CA THR A 122 -3.34 -22.50 2.84
C THR A 122 -4.15 -21.68 1.84
N LEU A 123 -3.67 -21.52 0.61
CA LEU A 123 -4.41 -20.86 -0.45
C LEU A 123 -5.71 -21.60 -0.79
N ALA A 124 -5.68 -22.93 -0.85
CA ALA A 124 -6.89 -23.71 -1.07
C ALA A 124 -7.91 -23.56 0.07
N ASP A 125 -7.45 -23.62 1.33
CA ASP A 125 -8.32 -23.50 2.50
C ASP A 125 -8.88 -22.07 2.63
N THR A 126 -8.10 -21.02 2.41
CA THR A 126 -8.59 -19.62 2.44
C THR A 126 -9.60 -19.34 1.33
N ALA A 127 -9.36 -19.88 0.12
CA ALA A 127 -10.33 -19.81 -0.98
C ALA A 127 -11.68 -20.48 -0.61
N ALA A 128 -11.62 -21.64 0.06
CA ALA A 128 -12.83 -22.34 0.50
C ALA A 128 -13.63 -21.54 1.55
N HIS A 129 -12.97 -20.69 2.34
CA HIS A 129 -13.59 -19.79 3.33
C HIS A 129 -13.95 -18.42 2.76
N GLY A 130 -13.70 -18.15 1.47
CA GLY A 130 -13.98 -16.86 0.85
C GLY A 130 -13.08 -15.72 1.35
N LEU A 131 -11.86 -16.02 1.79
CA LEU A 131 -10.91 -15.05 2.32
C LEU A 131 -9.80 -14.79 1.30
N PHE A 132 -9.43 -13.53 1.07
CA PHE A 132 -8.19 -13.22 0.37
C PHE A 132 -6.98 -13.27 1.32
N VAL A 133 -5.78 -13.34 0.75
CA VAL A 133 -4.56 -13.52 1.52
C VAL A 133 -3.54 -12.43 1.17
N ASP A 134 -2.90 -11.91 2.22
CA ASP A 134 -1.64 -11.21 2.18
C ASP A 134 -0.61 -12.00 2.99
N PHE A 135 0.49 -12.43 2.37
CA PHE A 135 1.57 -13.13 3.08
C PHE A 135 2.68 -12.16 3.49
N HIS A 136 3.04 -12.19 4.77
CA HIS A 136 4.12 -11.41 5.35
C HIS A 136 5.24 -12.29 5.94
N GLY A 137 6.43 -11.73 6.17
CA GLY A 137 7.57 -12.50 6.63
C GLY A 137 7.78 -13.77 5.81
N CYS A 138 7.66 -13.69 4.50
CA CYS A 138 7.40 -14.82 3.61
C CYS A 138 8.43 -14.92 2.48
N VAL A 139 8.35 -16.00 1.68
CA VAL A 139 9.17 -16.13 0.45
C VAL A 139 8.58 -15.31 -0.68
N LYS A 140 9.42 -14.88 -1.62
CA LYS A 140 9.02 -14.10 -2.82
C LYS A 140 7.98 -14.84 -3.67
N PRO A 141 7.20 -14.12 -4.51
CA PRO A 141 6.20 -14.72 -5.39
C PRO A 141 6.80 -15.75 -6.33
N THR A 142 6.02 -16.75 -6.65
CA THR A 142 6.40 -17.84 -7.56
C THR A 142 5.39 -18.03 -8.70
N GLY A 143 4.49 -17.05 -8.92
CA GLY A 143 3.44 -17.11 -9.92
C GLY A 143 2.16 -17.80 -9.44
N ARG A 144 2.05 -18.13 -8.15
CA ARG A 144 0.86 -18.80 -7.56
C ARG A 144 -0.39 -17.94 -7.59
N GLU A 145 -0.23 -16.63 -7.56
CA GLU A 145 -1.32 -15.66 -7.71
C GLU A 145 -2.08 -15.81 -9.04
N LYS A 146 -1.49 -16.47 -10.04
CA LYS A 146 -2.18 -16.83 -11.30
C LYS A 146 -3.12 -18.00 -11.14
N THR A 147 -2.82 -18.92 -10.22
CA THR A 147 -3.67 -20.07 -9.86
C THR A 147 -4.65 -19.69 -8.77
N TRP A 148 -4.18 -18.88 -7.81
CA TRP A 148 -4.91 -18.43 -6.64
C TRP A 148 -5.06 -16.90 -6.64
N PRO A 149 -5.94 -16.32 -7.47
CA PRO A 149 -6.04 -14.87 -7.66
C PRO A 149 -6.55 -14.11 -6.42
N HIS A 150 -6.93 -14.79 -5.35
CA HIS A 150 -7.24 -14.22 -4.04
C HIS A 150 -5.97 -14.01 -3.16
N GLU A 151 -4.79 -14.41 -3.59
CA GLU A 151 -3.53 -13.91 -3.04
C GLU A 151 -3.31 -12.50 -3.58
N LEU A 152 -3.76 -11.47 -2.84
CA LEU A 152 -3.75 -10.09 -3.31
C LEU A 152 -2.43 -9.37 -3.05
N ALA A 153 -1.67 -9.80 -2.04
CA ALA A 153 -0.36 -9.24 -1.75
C ALA A 153 0.58 -10.30 -1.14
N ARG A 154 1.86 -10.02 -1.24
CA ARG A 154 2.94 -10.82 -0.65
C ARG A 154 4.13 -9.93 -0.39
N GLU A 155 4.51 -9.74 0.87
CA GLU A 155 5.62 -8.87 1.22
C GLU A 155 6.93 -9.30 0.52
N ALA A 156 7.68 -10.21 1.09
CA ALA A 156 8.98 -10.70 0.64
C ALA A 156 9.92 -9.60 0.11
N ILE A 157 9.85 -8.44 0.73
CA ILE A 157 10.69 -7.24 0.51
C ILE A 157 10.97 -6.57 1.84
N ARG A 158 11.94 -5.69 1.88
CA ARG A 158 12.06 -4.70 2.94
C ARG A 158 11.23 -3.48 2.54
N GLY A 159 9.97 -3.44 2.94
CA GLY A 159 9.09 -2.30 2.73
C GLY A 159 9.33 -1.17 3.73
N HIS A 160 8.41 -0.21 3.78
CA HIS A 160 8.53 0.91 4.72
C HIS A 160 8.47 0.47 6.19
N GLU A 161 7.87 -0.67 6.46
CA GLU A 161 7.91 -1.32 7.79
C GLU A 161 9.34 -1.65 8.26
N TRP A 162 10.27 -1.87 7.34
CA TRP A 162 11.70 -1.99 7.68
C TRP A 162 12.33 -0.63 8.02
N HIS A 163 11.93 0.42 7.35
CA HIS A 163 12.38 1.80 7.60
C HIS A 163 11.64 2.37 8.83
N ILE A 164 12.02 1.90 10.02
CA ILE A 164 11.32 2.24 11.25
C ILE A 164 12.29 2.69 12.33
N THR A 165 12.21 3.95 12.71
CA THR A 165 13.14 4.61 13.62
C THR A 165 13.14 4.01 15.03
N ARG A 166 11.98 3.56 15.52
CA ARG A 166 11.90 2.90 16.84
C ARG A 166 12.72 1.62 16.95
N TYR A 167 13.11 1.02 15.81
CA TYR A 167 14.00 -0.15 15.75
C TYR A 167 15.39 0.20 15.20
N ASN A 168 15.70 1.50 15.07
CA ASN A 168 16.96 2.00 14.50
C ASN A 168 17.28 1.38 13.13
N ARG A 169 16.27 1.30 12.26
CA ARG A 169 16.38 0.77 10.90
C ARG A 169 16.10 1.86 9.88
N VAL A 170 16.97 2.00 8.90
CA VAL A 170 16.88 2.94 7.79
C VAL A 170 17.17 2.24 6.49
N LEU A 171 16.28 2.37 5.52
CA LEU A 171 16.53 1.90 4.16
C LEU A 171 17.41 2.90 3.41
N PRO A 172 18.43 2.43 2.66
CA PRO A 172 19.12 3.28 1.73
C PRO A 172 18.18 3.68 0.57
N PRO A 173 18.28 4.90 0.04
CA PRO A 173 17.36 5.39 -0.99
C PRO A 173 17.41 4.59 -2.30
N GLU A 174 18.54 3.96 -2.60
CA GLU A 174 18.74 3.10 -3.77
C GLU A 174 17.89 1.84 -3.73
N HIS A 175 17.60 1.33 -2.52
CA HIS A 175 16.80 0.12 -2.33
C HIS A 175 15.41 0.25 -3.00
N ASP A 176 14.73 1.34 -2.75
CA ASP A 176 13.40 1.59 -3.30
C ASP A 176 13.44 1.80 -4.82
N CYS A 177 14.53 2.39 -5.32
CA CYS A 177 14.77 2.55 -6.75
C CYS A 177 15.12 1.23 -7.48
N ILE A 178 15.41 0.14 -6.75
CA ILE A 178 15.67 -1.20 -7.31
C ILE A 178 14.36 -2.01 -7.42
N LEU A 179 13.51 -1.93 -6.40
CA LEU A 179 12.36 -2.83 -6.24
C LEU A 179 11.41 -2.88 -7.45
N PRO A 180 11.01 -1.77 -8.07
CA PRO A 180 10.08 -1.77 -9.20
C PRO A 180 10.60 -2.54 -10.42
N PHE A 181 11.92 -2.56 -10.62
CA PHE A 181 12.58 -3.17 -11.77
C PHE A 181 13.09 -4.61 -11.54
N CYS A 182 13.06 -5.07 -10.29
CA CYS A 182 13.53 -6.40 -9.90
C CYS A 182 12.44 -7.22 -9.24
N ARG A 183 12.13 -6.92 -7.98
CA ARG A 183 11.20 -7.72 -7.18
C ARG A 183 9.76 -7.61 -7.68
N LEU A 184 9.30 -6.41 -8.05
CA LEU A 184 7.90 -6.18 -8.39
C LEU A 184 7.53 -6.60 -9.82
N VAL A 185 8.50 -6.95 -10.67
CA VAL A 185 8.22 -7.58 -11.97
C VAL A 185 7.76 -9.04 -11.84
N GLN A 186 7.96 -9.65 -10.68
CA GLN A 186 7.57 -11.04 -10.38
C GLN A 186 6.18 -11.15 -9.72
N GLY A 187 5.61 -10.04 -9.30
CA GLY A 187 4.34 -9.97 -8.57
C GLY A 187 4.32 -8.83 -7.58
N HIS A 188 3.16 -8.58 -7.02
CA HIS A 188 2.94 -7.48 -6.09
C HIS A 188 3.72 -7.64 -4.78
N GLY A 189 4.08 -6.52 -4.16
CA GLY A 189 4.70 -6.47 -2.84
C GLY A 189 3.86 -5.64 -1.89
N ASP A 190 3.68 -6.07 -0.65
CA ASP A 190 3.17 -5.20 0.41
C ASP A 190 4.31 -4.36 0.95
N TYR A 191 4.47 -3.14 0.39
CA TYR A 191 5.53 -2.20 0.75
C TYR A 191 5.17 -1.33 1.95
N THR A 192 3.88 -1.18 2.26
CA THR A 192 3.35 -0.25 3.28
C THR A 192 3.79 1.21 3.08
N PRO A 193 3.53 1.82 1.89
CA PRO A 193 4.05 3.13 1.51
C PRO A 193 3.37 4.30 2.24
N MET A 194 3.86 5.53 1.94
CA MET A 194 3.24 6.81 2.29
C MET A 194 3.26 7.14 3.78
N VAL A 195 4.44 7.13 4.40
CA VAL A 195 4.61 7.53 5.79
C VAL A 195 5.09 8.99 5.86
N PHE A 196 4.21 9.91 6.27
CA PHE A 196 4.48 11.34 6.41
C PHE A 196 4.93 11.74 7.81
N GLU A 197 4.84 10.83 8.80
CA GLU A 197 5.27 11.09 10.16
C GLU A 197 6.74 11.54 10.19
N LYS A 198 6.99 12.76 10.72
CA LYS A 198 8.31 13.41 10.66
C LYS A 198 9.44 12.58 11.23
N SER A 199 9.17 11.86 12.31
CA SER A 199 10.16 11.00 12.96
C SER A 199 10.61 9.83 12.09
N GLN A 200 9.85 9.49 11.05
CA GLN A 200 10.12 8.39 10.14
C GLN A 200 10.77 8.84 8.82
N LEU A 201 10.78 10.15 8.50
CA LEU A 201 11.33 10.65 7.23
C LEU A 201 12.85 10.48 7.14
N ILE A 202 13.58 10.83 8.20
CA ILE A 202 15.05 10.86 8.29
C ILE A 202 15.63 11.77 7.20
N HIS A 203 15.85 11.24 5.97
CA HIS A 203 16.32 12.00 4.81
C HIS A 203 15.32 12.01 3.65
N PHE A 204 14.23 11.26 3.74
CA PHE A 204 13.20 11.20 2.69
C PHE A 204 12.26 12.41 2.74
N THR A 205 11.80 12.85 1.59
CA THR A 205 10.83 13.94 1.48
C THR A 205 9.40 13.42 1.47
N TRP A 206 8.44 14.27 1.83
CA TRP A 206 7.02 13.97 1.65
C TRP A 206 6.65 13.69 0.20
N ALA A 207 7.29 14.38 -0.77
CA ALA A 207 7.03 14.13 -2.18
C ALA A 207 7.45 12.72 -2.61
N ARG A 208 8.59 12.23 -2.08
CA ARG A 208 8.98 10.83 -2.26
C ARG A 208 7.99 9.86 -1.62
N GLN A 209 7.56 10.12 -0.38
CA GLN A 209 6.58 9.28 0.30
C GLN A 209 5.27 9.19 -0.49
N LEU A 210 4.81 10.32 -1.04
CA LEU A 210 3.62 10.35 -1.89
C LEU A 210 3.82 9.55 -3.19
N ALA A 211 5.01 9.62 -3.81
CA ALA A 211 5.35 8.86 -5.02
C ALA A 211 5.30 7.34 -4.76
N GLN A 212 5.67 6.88 -3.57
CA GLN A 212 5.63 5.46 -3.19
C GLN A 212 4.22 4.87 -3.30
N GLY A 213 3.16 5.64 -3.03
CA GLY A 213 1.77 5.19 -3.21
C GLY A 213 1.41 4.83 -4.66
N ILE A 214 2.16 5.37 -5.64
CA ILE A 214 2.02 5.03 -7.06
C ILE A 214 3.02 3.95 -7.46
N VAL A 215 4.27 4.07 -7.03
CA VAL A 215 5.37 3.17 -7.41
C VAL A 215 5.13 1.75 -6.88
N PHE A 216 4.67 1.61 -5.64
CA PHE A 216 4.46 0.33 -4.97
C PHE A 216 3.00 -0.13 -4.95
N ALA A 217 2.25 0.17 -6.02
CA ALA A 217 0.87 -0.28 -6.15
C ALA A 217 0.73 -1.81 -6.04
N ALA A 218 -0.30 -2.26 -5.33
CA ALA A 218 -0.64 -3.66 -5.14
C ALA A 218 -2.17 -3.82 -5.06
N PRO A 219 -2.74 -4.99 -5.42
CA PRO A 219 -4.17 -5.21 -5.28
C PRO A 219 -4.71 -5.01 -3.87
N PHE A 220 -3.94 -5.36 -2.85
CA PHE A 220 -4.15 -4.94 -1.47
C PHE A 220 -3.05 -3.94 -1.12
N LEU A 221 -3.37 -2.64 -1.20
CA LEU A 221 -2.41 -1.55 -0.99
C LEU A 221 -2.58 -1.00 0.43
N CYS A 222 -1.71 -1.42 1.34
CA CYS A 222 -1.75 -1.04 2.74
C CYS A 222 -0.87 0.18 3.01
N PHE A 223 -1.44 1.29 3.47
CA PHE A 223 -0.73 2.52 3.78
C PHE A 223 -0.28 2.58 5.24
N GLY A 224 0.95 3.01 5.47
CA GLY A 224 1.69 2.83 6.71
C GLY A 224 1.67 4.01 7.71
N ASP A 225 0.73 4.97 7.61
CA ASP A 225 0.72 6.15 8.47
C ASP A 225 -0.61 6.33 9.22
N PHE A 226 -0.63 7.28 10.16
CA PHE A 226 -1.86 7.71 10.78
C PHE A 226 -2.82 8.31 9.75
N PRO A 227 -4.10 7.92 9.72
CA PRO A 227 -5.07 8.47 8.77
C PRO A 227 -5.16 10.00 8.80
N ARG A 228 -4.99 10.63 9.97
CA ARG A 228 -4.97 12.09 10.11
C ARG A 228 -3.91 12.78 9.23
N ASN A 229 -2.75 12.13 9.04
CA ASN A 229 -1.67 12.69 8.22
C ASN A 229 -2.07 12.74 6.74
N TYR A 230 -2.97 11.87 6.30
CA TYR A 230 -3.58 11.91 4.96
C TYR A 230 -4.72 12.93 4.88
N GLU A 231 -5.60 12.97 5.88
CA GLU A 231 -6.75 13.87 5.96
C GLU A 231 -6.33 15.35 6.00
N GLU A 232 -5.25 15.66 6.72
CA GLU A 232 -4.70 17.00 6.90
C GLU A 232 -3.66 17.37 5.84
N SER A 233 -3.29 16.43 4.97
CA SER A 233 -2.26 16.66 3.94
C SER A 233 -2.71 17.68 2.89
N PRO A 234 -1.83 18.62 2.49
CA PRO A 234 -2.08 19.46 1.31
C PRO A 234 -2.29 18.66 0.02
N ALA A 235 -1.85 17.39 -0.01
CA ALA A 235 -2.00 16.46 -1.13
C ALA A 235 -3.24 15.56 -1.02
N ARG A 236 -4.17 15.84 -0.10
CA ARG A 236 -5.36 15.00 0.18
C ARG A 236 -6.13 14.63 -1.09
N GLU A 237 -6.37 15.58 -2.01
CA GLU A 237 -7.07 15.33 -3.28
C GLU A 237 -6.40 14.22 -4.09
N LEU A 238 -5.06 14.21 -4.14
CA LEU A 238 -4.30 13.17 -4.83
C LEU A 238 -4.34 11.85 -4.05
N ILE A 239 -4.16 11.88 -2.74
CA ILE A 239 -4.16 10.71 -1.85
C ILE A 239 -5.48 9.93 -1.96
N GLU A 240 -6.61 10.63 -1.93
CA GLU A 240 -7.95 10.04 -2.07
C GLU A 240 -8.18 9.46 -3.48
N ALA A 241 -7.56 10.06 -4.51
CA ALA A 241 -7.68 9.61 -5.90
C ALA A 241 -6.79 8.42 -6.26
N LEU A 242 -5.79 8.06 -5.44
CA LEU A 242 -4.86 6.96 -5.75
C LEU A 242 -5.60 5.63 -5.89
N PRO A 243 -5.48 4.93 -7.01
CA PRO A 243 -5.99 3.57 -7.12
C PRO A 243 -4.96 2.56 -6.59
N SER A 244 -5.42 1.40 -6.15
CA SER A 244 -4.53 0.30 -5.75
C SER A 244 -3.92 -0.46 -6.94
N VAL A 245 -4.61 -0.46 -8.09
CA VAL A 245 -4.16 -1.11 -9.34
C VAL A 245 -4.40 -0.21 -10.55
N TYR A 246 -3.55 -0.34 -11.54
CA TYR A 246 -3.54 0.46 -12.76
C TYR A 246 -3.79 -0.38 -14.01
N ASP A 247 -4.36 0.24 -15.04
CA ASP A 247 -4.65 -0.40 -16.33
C ASP A 247 -3.42 -0.43 -17.25
N GLU A 248 -2.51 0.54 -17.06
CA GLU A 248 -1.30 0.70 -17.87
C GLU A 248 -0.17 1.27 -17.02
N THR A 249 1.06 0.83 -17.28
CA THR A 249 2.28 1.38 -16.67
C THR A 249 3.32 1.65 -17.77
N ARG A 250 3.88 2.86 -17.76
CA ARG A 250 5.00 3.26 -18.60
C ARG A 250 6.20 3.62 -17.73
N VAL A 251 7.34 3.00 -18.04
CA VAL A 251 8.63 3.43 -17.50
C VAL A 251 9.11 4.61 -18.36
N LEU A 252 9.35 5.74 -17.72
CA LEU A 252 9.73 6.96 -18.42
C LEU A 252 11.24 7.10 -18.55
N SER A 253 11.67 7.91 -19.53
CA SER A 253 13.08 8.25 -19.69
C SER A 253 13.62 8.89 -18.41
N GLY A 254 14.84 8.53 -18.02
CA GLY A 254 15.46 8.93 -16.76
C GLY A 254 15.28 7.93 -15.62
N SER A 255 14.46 6.87 -15.81
CA SER A 255 14.49 5.72 -14.91
C SER A 255 15.80 4.95 -15.05
N GLU A 256 16.44 4.67 -13.91
CA GLU A 256 17.68 3.90 -13.82
C GLU A 256 17.66 3.08 -12.53
N ILE A 257 17.88 1.78 -12.65
CA ILE A 257 17.82 0.83 -11.50
C ILE A 257 18.78 1.27 -10.40
N GLY A 258 18.27 1.41 -9.19
CA GLY A 258 19.06 1.84 -8.02
C GLY A 258 19.35 3.35 -7.98
N VAL A 259 18.92 4.11 -8.97
CA VAL A 259 19.21 5.55 -9.07
C VAL A 259 17.94 6.39 -9.05
N CYS A 260 16.98 6.08 -9.92
CA CYS A 260 15.75 6.86 -10.03
C CYS A 260 14.65 6.03 -10.65
N VAL A 261 13.44 6.15 -10.12
CA VAL A 261 12.20 5.59 -10.70
C VAL A 261 11.38 6.74 -11.26
N ALA A 262 11.00 6.68 -12.53
CA ALA A 262 10.04 7.60 -13.12
C ALA A 262 8.98 6.77 -13.86
N LEU A 263 7.74 6.80 -13.39
CA LEU A 263 6.63 6.02 -13.91
C LEU A 263 5.45 6.92 -14.26
N ALA A 264 4.75 6.61 -15.36
CA ALA A 264 3.40 7.07 -15.61
C ALA A 264 2.46 5.87 -15.59
N ARG A 265 1.44 5.91 -14.75
CA ARG A 265 0.44 4.85 -14.58
C ARG A 265 -0.95 5.38 -14.86
N ARG A 266 -1.76 4.63 -15.58
CA ARG A 266 -3.12 5.06 -15.97
C ARG A 266 -4.17 4.21 -15.29
N LYS A 267 -5.20 4.89 -14.79
CA LYS A 267 -6.45 4.27 -14.36
C LYS A 267 -7.63 4.98 -15.04
N GLY A 268 -8.37 4.24 -15.87
CA GLY A 268 -9.42 4.85 -16.70
C GLY A 268 -8.84 5.96 -17.59
N ASN A 269 -9.29 7.18 -17.37
CA ASN A 269 -8.87 8.37 -18.12
C ASN A 269 -7.84 9.24 -17.40
N THR A 270 -7.38 8.82 -16.20
CA THR A 270 -6.46 9.58 -15.36
C THR A 270 -5.09 8.94 -15.37
N TRP A 271 -4.05 9.74 -15.58
CA TRP A 271 -2.67 9.34 -15.42
C TRP A 271 -2.13 9.82 -14.08
N PHE A 272 -1.30 9.01 -13.49
CA PHE A 272 -0.56 9.26 -12.26
C PHE A 272 0.93 9.17 -12.59
N LEU A 273 1.62 10.31 -12.47
CA LEU A 273 3.07 10.42 -12.66
C LEU A 273 3.75 10.34 -11.29
N ALA A 274 4.76 9.50 -11.16
CA ALA A 274 5.57 9.40 -9.95
C ALA A 274 7.05 9.37 -10.29
N VAL A 275 7.82 10.15 -9.55
CA VAL A 275 9.28 10.11 -9.55
C VAL A 275 9.75 9.84 -8.12
N GLU A 276 10.60 8.85 -7.96
CA GLU A 276 11.29 8.51 -6.72
C GLU A 276 12.79 8.52 -6.98
N ASN A 277 13.53 9.37 -6.27
CA ASN A 277 14.95 9.62 -6.53
C ASN A 277 15.85 9.01 -5.45
N GLY A 278 17.01 8.52 -5.86
CA GLY A 278 18.06 8.02 -4.98
C GLY A 278 18.82 9.11 -4.22
N ALA A 279 20.08 8.83 -3.87
CA ALA A 279 20.87 9.66 -2.97
C ALA A 279 21.29 11.02 -3.54
N GLU A 280 21.36 11.17 -4.87
CA GLU A 280 21.91 12.36 -5.50
C GLU A 280 20.80 13.28 -6.06
N ALA A 281 20.98 14.61 -5.97
CA ALA A 281 20.08 15.56 -6.62
C ALA A 281 20.06 15.34 -8.15
N ARG A 282 18.91 15.57 -8.78
CA ARG A 282 18.75 15.28 -10.20
C ARG A 282 17.87 16.30 -10.91
N MET A 283 18.30 16.69 -12.11
CA MET A 283 17.44 17.32 -13.10
C MET A 283 16.87 16.25 -14.01
N LEU A 284 15.54 16.15 -14.07
CA LEU A 284 14.84 15.15 -14.88
C LEU A 284 13.92 15.85 -15.88
N THR A 285 13.95 15.41 -17.14
CA THR A 285 12.99 15.87 -18.15
C THR A 285 12.04 14.74 -18.51
N ILE A 286 10.75 14.93 -18.25
CA ILE A 286 9.67 13.99 -18.55
C ILE A 286 8.95 14.46 -19.81
N ASP A 287 8.90 13.61 -20.82
CA ASP A 287 8.10 13.82 -22.01
C ASP A 287 6.64 13.39 -21.75
N LEU A 288 5.69 14.30 -21.95
CA LEU A 288 4.25 14.04 -21.76
C LEU A 288 3.57 13.50 -23.04
N GLY A 289 4.31 12.98 -23.99
CA GLY A 289 3.78 12.40 -25.24
C GLY A 289 2.81 11.22 -25.04
N PHE A 290 2.68 10.71 -23.83
CA PHE A 290 1.68 9.70 -23.49
C PHE A 290 0.26 10.27 -23.26
N LEU A 291 0.10 11.58 -23.13
CA LEU A 291 -1.21 12.24 -22.99
C LEU A 291 -1.93 12.31 -24.35
N ALA A 292 -3.25 12.22 -24.32
CA ALA A 292 -4.07 12.30 -25.54
C ALA A 292 -4.35 13.74 -26.00
N GLY A 293 -4.23 14.73 -25.10
CA GLY A 293 -4.58 16.13 -25.39
C GLY A 293 -4.31 17.07 -24.22
N LYS A 294 -5.13 18.09 -24.08
CA LYS A 294 -5.08 19.03 -22.95
C LYS A 294 -5.53 18.35 -21.67
N THR A 295 -4.74 18.52 -20.63
CA THR A 295 -4.87 17.79 -19.37
C THR A 295 -4.66 18.74 -18.21
N ARG A 296 -5.53 18.71 -17.19
CA ARG A 296 -5.27 19.34 -15.89
C ARG A 296 -4.19 18.54 -15.17
N MET A 297 -3.13 19.19 -14.77
CA MET A 297 -2.09 18.64 -13.93
C MET A 297 -2.18 19.25 -12.53
N LEU A 298 -2.37 18.40 -11.52
CA LEU A 298 -2.20 18.72 -10.11
C LEU A 298 -0.95 17.98 -9.64
N ALA A 299 0.09 18.72 -9.24
CA ALA A 299 1.38 18.16 -8.90
C ALA A 299 1.88 18.57 -7.51
N PHE A 300 2.69 17.70 -6.92
CA PHE A 300 3.37 17.90 -5.64
C PHE A 300 4.82 17.47 -5.80
N GLY A 301 5.71 18.45 -5.64
CA GLY A 301 7.16 18.24 -5.71
C GLY A 301 7.84 18.52 -4.38
N ASP A 302 9.14 18.31 -4.35
CA ASP A 302 9.98 18.58 -3.18
C ASP A 302 9.94 20.06 -2.78
N SER A 303 9.81 20.33 -1.48
CA SER A 303 10.10 21.65 -0.94
C SER A 303 11.61 21.90 -0.97
N PRO A 304 12.08 23.10 -1.35
CA PRO A 304 13.52 23.37 -1.48
C PRO A 304 14.27 23.31 -0.14
N ASP A 305 13.59 23.55 0.98
CA ASP A 305 14.19 23.73 2.30
C ASP A 305 13.67 22.75 3.37
N ARG A 306 12.54 22.07 3.12
CA ARG A 306 11.92 21.17 4.11
C ARG A 306 11.71 19.77 3.55
N LEU A 307 11.87 18.75 4.40
CA LEU A 307 11.50 17.35 4.06
C LEU A 307 10.00 17.11 4.20
N ASP A 308 9.39 17.79 5.18
CA ASP A 308 7.98 17.66 5.58
C ASP A 308 7.08 18.73 4.95
N ALA A 309 7.27 18.99 3.67
CA ALA A 309 6.47 19.93 2.90
C ALA A 309 6.46 19.59 1.41
N PHE A 310 5.44 20.10 0.71
CA PHE A 310 5.29 20.02 -0.75
C PHE A 310 5.37 21.41 -1.37
N VAL A 311 5.83 21.46 -2.62
CA VAL A 311 5.50 22.52 -3.57
C VAL A 311 4.34 22.04 -4.41
N LYS A 312 3.15 22.62 -4.21
CA LYS A 312 1.95 22.32 -5.01
C LYS A 312 1.93 23.15 -6.28
N THR A 313 1.69 22.52 -7.41
CA THR A 313 1.52 23.16 -8.72
C THR A 313 0.24 22.68 -9.37
N GLU A 314 -0.56 23.59 -9.88
CA GLU A 314 -1.74 23.27 -10.67
C GLU A 314 -1.73 24.09 -11.96
N ARG A 315 -1.79 23.40 -13.11
CA ARG A 315 -1.84 24.04 -14.43
C ARG A 315 -2.34 23.07 -15.52
N GLU A 316 -2.62 23.63 -16.68
CA GLU A 316 -2.83 22.82 -17.89
C GLU A 316 -1.48 22.38 -18.47
N VAL A 317 -1.46 21.17 -19.01
CA VAL A 317 -0.36 20.61 -19.80
C VAL A 317 -0.93 19.95 -21.05
N SER A 318 -0.08 19.68 -22.04
CA SER A 318 -0.51 19.05 -23.29
C SER A 318 0.42 17.93 -23.71
N SER A 319 -0.06 17.07 -24.62
CA SER A 319 0.76 16.06 -25.28
C SER A 319 1.97 16.69 -25.94
N GLY A 320 3.15 16.08 -25.76
CA GLY A 320 4.43 16.57 -26.33
C GLY A 320 5.11 17.67 -25.51
N GLU A 321 4.47 18.19 -24.47
CA GLU A 321 5.15 19.08 -23.52
C GLU A 321 6.21 18.30 -22.73
N ARG A 322 7.29 19.00 -22.35
CA ARG A 322 8.35 18.46 -21.50
C ARG A 322 8.33 19.15 -20.15
N LEU A 323 8.18 18.33 -19.09
CA LEU A 323 8.34 18.81 -17.71
C LEU A 323 9.82 18.70 -17.31
N THR A 324 10.42 19.81 -16.92
CA THR A 324 11.73 19.79 -16.27
C THR A 324 11.52 19.84 -14.78
N LEU A 325 12.02 18.83 -14.07
CA LEU A 325 11.87 18.63 -12.64
C LEU A 325 13.24 18.70 -11.98
N GLU A 326 13.34 19.52 -10.94
CA GLU A 326 14.46 19.49 -10.02
C GLU A 326 14.08 18.62 -8.82
N ILE A 327 14.74 17.47 -8.68
CA ILE A 327 14.45 16.49 -7.62
C ILE A 327 15.60 16.50 -6.63
N ARG A 328 15.29 16.66 -5.36
CA ARG A 328 16.27 16.65 -4.26
C ARG A 328 16.89 15.25 -4.08
N PRO A 329 18.05 15.16 -3.39
CA PRO A 329 18.51 13.90 -2.82
C PRO A 329 17.40 13.25 -2.00
N CYS A 330 17.15 11.96 -2.22
CA CYS A 330 16.09 11.18 -1.55
C CYS A 330 14.69 11.79 -1.68
N GLY A 331 14.49 12.58 -2.73
CA GLY A 331 13.26 13.32 -3.01
C GLY A 331 12.34 12.62 -4.01
N GLY A 332 11.29 13.34 -4.41
CA GLY A 332 10.32 12.82 -5.36
C GLY A 332 9.44 13.89 -5.99
N PHE A 333 8.61 13.44 -6.89
CA PHE A 333 7.58 14.24 -7.55
C PHE A 333 6.38 13.37 -7.89
N VAL A 334 5.20 13.93 -7.75
CA VAL A 334 3.95 13.25 -8.10
C VAL A 334 3.03 14.20 -8.85
N ALA A 335 2.31 13.70 -9.86
CA ALA A 335 1.22 14.44 -10.46
C ALA A 335 0.03 13.53 -10.81
N ILE A 336 -1.17 14.06 -10.62
CA ILE A 336 -2.39 13.53 -11.22
C ILE A 336 -2.73 14.36 -12.46
N LEU A 337 -3.00 13.67 -13.55
CA LEU A 337 -3.17 14.22 -14.90
C LEU A 337 -4.54 13.76 -15.41
N THR A 338 -5.51 14.69 -15.42
CA THR A 338 -6.90 14.39 -15.78
C THR A 338 -7.26 15.04 -17.11
N ASP A 339 -7.75 14.25 -18.05
CA ASP A 339 -8.16 14.71 -19.39
C ASP A 339 -9.31 15.71 -19.29
N LEU A 340 -9.10 16.95 -19.75
CA LEU A 340 -10.09 18.01 -19.69
C LEU A 340 -11.31 17.75 -20.59
N ALA A 341 -11.14 17.06 -21.71
CA ALA A 341 -12.25 16.74 -22.61
C ALA A 341 -13.27 15.78 -21.98
N LYS A 342 -12.90 15.08 -20.90
CA LYS A 342 -13.71 14.07 -20.22
C LYS A 342 -14.21 14.51 -18.83
N MET A 343 -13.85 15.71 -18.37
CA MET A 343 -14.40 16.30 -17.14
C MET A 343 -15.77 16.95 -17.34
N VAL A 344 -16.22 17.09 -18.57
CA VAL A 344 -17.47 17.79 -18.96
C VAL A 344 -18.64 16.81 -19.18
N GLN A 345 -18.44 15.52 -18.97
CA GLN A 345 -19.46 14.48 -18.99
C GLN A 345 -19.77 13.96 -17.57
#